data_13e3b32b15b7d22b6e7e957b6305f1bf
#
_entry.id   13e3b32b15b7d22b6e7e957b6305f1bf
#
_cell.length_a   1.000
_cell.length_b   1.000
_cell.length_c   1.000
_cell.angle_alpha   90.00
_cell.angle_beta   90.00
_cell.angle_gamma   90.00
#
_symmetry.space_group_name_H-M   'P 1'
#
loop_
_entity.id
_entity.type
_entity.pdbx_description
1 polymer ?
#
loop_
_entity_poly.entity_id
_entity_poly.type
_entity_poly.pdbx_seq_one_letter_code
_entity_poly.pdbx_strand_id
1 'polypeptide(L)'
;SLGDAQQLLKNRNQHSKIVALTVNSDDDFIKDIKQNIKPDYFQFHGNETPLRCKEIKKKFETPIIKGIGIKNKLDLIKANQDYENFCDILLLDSPSTILPGGNGEIFNWNIIKNSEPSKKWMLAGGLNIDNIDFLFGTKENSKSLTIPNRKKILCFKYFWRK
;
A
#
# COMPACT_ATOMS: atom_id res chain seq x y z
N SER A 1 -10.74 -13.13 -12.06
CA SER A 1 -10.58 -12.71 -13.47
C SER A 1 -10.93 -11.22 -13.64
N LEU A 2 -10.59 -10.63 -14.78
CA LEU A 2 -11.01 -9.25 -15.11
C LEU A 2 -12.54 -9.12 -15.17
N GLY A 3 -13.24 -10.16 -15.63
CA GLY A 3 -14.71 -10.21 -15.66
C GLY A 3 -15.32 -10.12 -14.26
N ASP A 4 -14.78 -10.85 -13.29
CA ASP A 4 -15.25 -10.77 -11.90
C ASP A 4 -15.02 -9.37 -11.32
N ALA A 5 -13.86 -8.78 -11.63
CA ALA A 5 -13.56 -7.41 -11.20
C ALA A 5 -14.54 -6.40 -11.79
N GLN A 6 -14.87 -6.51 -13.09
CA GLN A 6 -15.88 -5.66 -13.73
C GLN A 6 -17.27 -5.83 -13.09
N GLN A 7 -17.63 -7.04 -12.72
CA GLN A 7 -18.92 -7.30 -12.06
C GLN A 7 -18.99 -6.68 -10.65
N LEU A 8 -17.91 -6.76 -9.87
CA LEU A 8 -17.81 -6.09 -8.57
C LEU A 8 -17.94 -4.58 -8.68
N LEU A 9 -17.41 -3.98 -9.75
CA LEU A 9 -17.47 -2.54 -9.97
C LEU A 9 -18.87 -2.00 -10.25
N LYS A 10 -19.79 -2.83 -10.76
CA LYS A 10 -21.18 -2.41 -11.04
C LYS A 10 -21.91 -1.93 -9.77
N ASN A 11 -21.59 -2.51 -8.63
CA ASN A 11 -22.25 -2.23 -7.35
C ASN A 11 -21.39 -1.34 -6.42
N ARG A 12 -20.32 -0.71 -6.94
CA ARG A 12 -19.45 0.12 -6.10
C ARG A 12 -20.11 1.43 -5.71
N ASN A 13 -19.77 1.94 -4.54
CA ASN A 13 -20.04 3.32 -4.18
C ASN A 13 -19.22 4.25 -5.09
N GLN A 14 -19.87 5.23 -5.73
CA GLN A 14 -19.26 6.15 -6.67
C GLN A 14 -18.12 7.00 -6.06
N HIS A 15 -18.14 7.19 -4.74
CA HIS A 15 -17.08 7.92 -4.01
C HIS A 15 -15.87 7.05 -3.67
N SER A 16 -15.95 5.73 -3.87
CA SER A 16 -14.82 4.82 -3.60
C SER A 16 -13.79 4.86 -4.71
N LYS A 17 -12.51 4.89 -4.33
CA LYS A 17 -11.39 4.77 -5.26
C LYS A 17 -11.12 3.31 -5.62
N ILE A 18 -10.81 3.07 -6.88
CA ILE A 18 -10.43 1.75 -7.38
C ILE A 18 -8.91 1.63 -7.31
N VAL A 19 -8.44 0.61 -6.60
CA VAL A 19 -7.03 0.26 -6.56
C VAL A 19 -6.84 -1.12 -7.18
N ALA A 20 -6.09 -1.20 -8.26
CA ALA A 20 -5.72 -2.47 -8.89
C ALA A 20 -4.40 -2.98 -8.31
N LEU A 21 -4.47 -4.02 -7.48
CA LEU A 21 -3.29 -4.66 -6.91
C LEU A 21 -2.72 -5.67 -7.91
N THR A 22 -1.41 -5.56 -8.16
CA THR A 22 -0.67 -6.48 -9.03
C THR A 22 0.68 -6.87 -8.40
N VAL A 23 1.22 -7.99 -8.85
CA VAL A 23 2.51 -8.52 -8.39
C VAL A 23 3.33 -8.92 -9.61
N ASN A 24 4.40 -8.18 -9.89
CA ASN A 24 5.35 -8.42 -10.99
C ASN A 24 4.68 -8.60 -12.36
N SER A 25 3.59 -7.86 -12.60
CA SER A 25 2.81 -7.97 -13.84
C SER A 25 3.53 -7.32 -15.02
N ASP A 26 3.35 -7.93 -16.20
CA ASP A 26 3.82 -7.40 -17.48
C ASP A 26 2.96 -6.21 -17.98
N ASP A 27 3.39 -5.63 -19.07
CA ASP A 27 2.73 -4.46 -19.66
C ASP A 27 1.36 -4.78 -20.26
N ASP A 28 1.21 -5.97 -20.83
CA ASP A 28 -0.05 -6.36 -21.46
C ASP A 28 -1.15 -6.51 -20.41
N PHE A 29 -0.84 -7.17 -19.29
CA PHE A 29 -1.79 -7.31 -18.19
C PHE A 29 -2.12 -5.96 -17.54
N ILE A 30 -1.14 -5.08 -17.33
CA ILE A 30 -1.39 -3.71 -16.81
C ILE A 30 -2.26 -2.91 -17.79
N LYS A 31 -2.03 -3.04 -19.10
CA LYS A 31 -2.84 -2.43 -20.16
C LYS A 31 -4.29 -2.92 -20.12
N ASP A 32 -4.48 -4.23 -19.99
CA ASP A 32 -5.81 -4.82 -19.90
C ASP A 32 -6.58 -4.32 -18.68
N ILE A 33 -5.93 -4.25 -17.52
CA ILE A 33 -6.52 -3.65 -16.32
C ILE A 33 -6.88 -2.19 -16.57
N LYS A 34 -5.96 -1.40 -17.15
CA LYS A 34 -6.21 0.02 -17.43
C LYS A 34 -7.43 0.24 -18.33
N GLN A 35 -7.58 -0.57 -19.36
CA GLN A 35 -8.66 -0.46 -20.33
C GLN A 35 -10.01 -0.92 -19.75
N ASN A 36 -10.02 -2.04 -19.03
CA ASN A 36 -11.24 -2.72 -18.60
C ASN A 36 -11.74 -2.30 -17.21
N ILE A 37 -10.84 -1.91 -16.31
CA ILE A 37 -11.14 -1.57 -14.90
C ILE A 37 -11.05 -0.07 -14.65
N LYS A 38 -10.15 0.64 -15.35
CA LYS A 38 -9.88 2.08 -15.20
C LYS A 38 -9.60 2.46 -13.75
N PRO A 39 -8.56 1.86 -13.11
CA PRO A 39 -8.28 2.10 -11.70
C PRO A 39 -7.82 3.53 -11.46
N ASP A 40 -8.12 4.05 -10.27
CA ASP A 40 -7.57 5.33 -9.77
C ASP A 40 -6.09 5.17 -9.38
N TYR A 41 -5.67 3.98 -8.96
CA TYR A 41 -4.29 3.64 -8.59
C TYR A 41 -3.93 2.23 -9.02
N PHE A 42 -2.68 2.02 -9.43
CA PHE A 42 -2.07 0.69 -9.39
C PHE A 42 -1.35 0.51 -8.06
N GLN A 43 -1.53 -0.63 -7.42
CA GLN A 43 -0.75 -1.03 -6.25
C GLN A 43 0.21 -2.15 -6.65
N PHE A 44 1.50 -1.86 -6.64
CA PHE A 44 2.56 -2.82 -6.90
C PHE A 44 3.02 -3.45 -5.60
N HIS A 45 2.80 -4.74 -5.47
CA HIS A 45 3.06 -5.48 -4.22
C HIS A 45 4.11 -6.60 -4.39
N GLY A 46 4.83 -6.58 -5.49
CA GLY A 46 5.93 -7.49 -5.80
C GLY A 46 7.30 -6.81 -5.73
N ASN A 47 8.21 -7.27 -6.58
CA ASN A 47 9.59 -6.76 -6.68
C ASN A 47 9.75 -5.68 -7.76
N GLU A 48 8.66 -4.98 -8.10
CA GLU A 48 8.72 -3.91 -9.10
C GLU A 48 9.73 -2.84 -8.65
N THR A 49 10.71 -2.58 -9.52
CA THR A 49 11.78 -1.60 -9.25
C THR A 49 11.26 -0.17 -9.27
N PRO A 50 11.99 0.80 -8.69
CA PRO A 50 11.64 2.22 -8.81
C PRO A 50 11.47 2.69 -10.25
N LEU A 51 12.36 2.23 -11.15
CA LEU A 51 12.28 2.55 -12.58
C LEU A 51 11.01 1.97 -13.22
N ARG A 52 10.65 0.73 -12.85
CA ARG A 52 9.40 0.11 -13.30
C ARG A 52 8.17 0.90 -12.85
N CYS A 53 8.15 1.38 -11.61
CA CYS A 53 7.08 2.25 -11.12
C CYS A 53 6.95 3.53 -11.96
N LYS A 54 8.09 4.18 -12.25
CA LYS A 54 8.12 5.40 -13.08
C LYS A 54 7.64 5.15 -14.51
N GLU A 55 8.10 4.05 -15.11
CA GLU A 55 7.72 3.64 -16.47
C GLU A 55 6.20 3.46 -16.59
N ILE A 56 5.62 2.64 -15.74
CA ILE A 56 4.18 2.36 -15.75
C ILE A 56 3.36 3.62 -15.46
N LYS A 57 3.79 4.41 -14.45
CA LYS A 57 3.14 5.68 -14.13
C LYS A 57 3.09 6.61 -15.35
N LYS A 58 4.21 6.72 -16.09
CA LYS A 58 4.29 7.56 -17.31
C LYS A 58 3.47 6.97 -18.46
N LYS A 59 3.56 5.64 -18.67
CA LYS A 59 2.92 4.96 -19.80
C LYS A 59 1.40 4.95 -19.72
N PHE A 60 0.86 4.75 -18.50
CA PHE A 60 -0.58 4.58 -18.27
C PHE A 60 -1.23 5.78 -17.56
N GLU A 61 -0.48 6.81 -17.25
CA GLU A 61 -0.96 8.04 -16.57
C GLU A 61 -1.81 7.71 -15.33
N THR A 62 -1.33 6.74 -14.54
CA THR A 62 -2.04 6.25 -13.35
C THR A 62 -1.11 6.29 -12.15
N PRO A 63 -1.53 6.91 -11.03
CA PRO A 63 -0.74 6.96 -9.81
C PRO A 63 -0.38 5.58 -9.26
N ILE A 64 0.80 5.48 -8.65
CA ILE A 64 1.35 4.22 -8.13
C ILE A 64 1.38 4.23 -6.60
N ILE A 65 0.85 3.18 -6.02
CA ILE A 65 1.08 2.78 -4.63
C ILE A 65 2.12 1.65 -4.64
N LYS A 66 3.25 1.83 -3.94
CA LYS A 66 4.24 0.75 -3.81
C LYS A 66 4.16 0.11 -2.45
N GLY A 67 3.79 -1.17 -2.41
CA GLY A 67 3.80 -2.00 -1.20
C GLY A 67 5.21 -2.49 -0.91
N ILE A 68 5.66 -2.34 0.33
CA ILE A 68 6.99 -2.72 0.80
C ILE A 68 6.90 -3.33 2.19
N GLY A 69 7.44 -4.54 2.35
CA GLY A 69 7.56 -5.20 3.64
C GLY A 69 8.67 -4.55 4.49
N ILE A 70 8.32 -4.15 5.72
CA ILE A 70 9.21 -3.46 6.65
C ILE A 70 9.51 -4.38 7.85
N LYS A 71 10.75 -4.85 7.96
CA LYS A 71 11.25 -5.63 9.09
C LYS A 71 11.91 -4.75 10.15
N ASN A 72 12.63 -3.72 9.71
CA ASN A 72 13.44 -2.87 10.55
C ASN A 72 13.52 -1.44 10.00
N LYS A 73 14.18 -0.57 10.75
CA LYS A 73 14.34 0.85 10.39
C LYS A 73 15.11 1.07 9.07
N LEU A 74 16.07 0.21 8.76
CA LEU A 74 16.86 0.34 7.54
C LEU A 74 16.01 0.07 6.31
N ASP A 75 15.08 -0.90 6.38
CA ASP A 75 14.13 -1.18 5.30
C ASP A 75 13.27 0.06 5.01
N LEU A 76 12.79 0.73 6.06
CA LEU A 76 11.98 1.94 5.91
C LEU A 76 12.77 3.10 5.28
N ILE A 77 14.01 3.32 5.74
CA ILE A 77 14.89 4.35 5.16
C ILE A 77 15.15 4.06 3.69
N LYS A 78 15.50 2.81 3.38
CA LYS A 78 15.75 2.38 2.00
C LYS A 78 14.51 2.51 1.13
N ALA A 79 13.36 2.06 1.60
CA ALA A 79 12.09 2.21 0.88
C ALA A 79 11.80 3.68 0.53
N ASN A 80 12.03 4.58 1.48
CA ASN A 80 11.84 6.00 1.25
C ASN A 80 12.81 6.54 0.19
N GLN A 81 14.12 6.25 0.33
CA GLN A 81 15.15 6.70 -0.61
C GLN A 81 14.92 6.17 -2.03
N ASP A 82 14.59 4.87 -2.15
CA ASP A 82 14.46 4.21 -3.45
C ASP A 82 13.19 4.64 -4.19
N TYR A 83 12.07 4.85 -3.47
CA TYR A 83 10.75 5.02 -4.11
C TYR A 83 10.15 6.41 -3.98
N GLU A 84 10.71 7.33 -3.18
CA GLU A 84 10.09 8.64 -2.95
C GLU A 84 9.83 9.46 -4.23
N ASN A 85 10.67 9.29 -5.27
CA ASN A 85 10.54 10.01 -6.54
C ASN A 85 9.81 9.21 -7.63
N PHE A 86 9.45 7.95 -7.36
CA PHE A 86 8.98 7.02 -8.37
C PHE A 86 7.55 6.53 -8.16
N CYS A 87 7.02 6.62 -6.93
CA CYS A 87 5.64 6.30 -6.61
C CYS A 87 4.93 7.49 -5.97
N ASP A 88 3.61 7.44 -5.82
CA ASP A 88 2.80 8.50 -5.21
C ASP A 88 2.52 8.24 -3.75
N ILE A 89 2.43 6.96 -3.38
CA ILE A 89 2.14 6.51 -2.02
C ILE A 89 3.02 5.29 -1.71
N LEU A 90 3.62 5.27 -0.52
CA LEU A 90 4.25 4.07 0.03
C LEU A 90 3.24 3.32 0.90
N LEU A 91 3.04 2.04 0.66
CA LEU A 91 2.29 1.15 1.54
C LEU A 91 3.29 0.34 2.37
N LEU A 92 3.37 0.65 3.66
CA LEU A 92 4.24 -0.05 4.62
C LEU A 92 3.46 -1.27 5.13
N ASP A 93 3.96 -2.44 4.84
CA ASP A 93 3.33 -3.72 5.22
C ASP A 93 4.25 -4.55 6.11
N SER A 94 3.71 -5.55 6.76
CA SER A 94 4.53 -6.57 7.40
C SER A 94 5.32 -7.36 6.36
N PRO A 95 6.54 -7.82 6.71
CA PRO A 95 7.33 -8.60 5.78
C PRO A 95 6.59 -9.89 5.40
N SER A 96 6.55 -10.19 4.11
CA SER A 96 6.00 -11.44 3.63
C SER A 96 6.99 -12.58 3.93
N THR A 97 6.53 -13.64 4.57
CA THR A 97 7.31 -14.86 4.79
C THR A 97 7.09 -15.89 3.68
N ILE A 98 5.89 -15.97 3.12
CA ILE A 98 5.54 -16.98 2.10
C ILE A 98 4.84 -16.34 0.90
N LEU A 99 3.94 -15.38 1.12
CA LEU A 99 3.17 -14.72 0.05
C LEU A 99 3.22 -13.19 0.21
N PRO A 100 3.25 -12.45 -0.90
CA PRO A 100 3.17 -10.98 -0.86
C PRO A 100 1.84 -10.52 -0.24
N GLY A 101 1.90 -9.97 0.99
CA GLY A 101 0.74 -9.43 1.70
C GLY A 101 -0.19 -10.45 2.35
N GLY A 102 -1.07 -9.99 3.22
CA GLY A 102 -2.18 -10.79 3.77
C GLY A 102 -1.85 -11.77 4.89
N ASN A 103 -0.63 -11.79 5.42
CA ASN A 103 -0.21 -12.74 6.46
C ASN A 103 -0.80 -12.43 7.85
N GLY A 104 -1.43 -11.27 8.05
CA GLY A 104 -2.02 -10.88 9.34
C GLY A 104 -1.01 -10.57 10.45
N GLU A 105 0.29 -10.67 10.16
CA GLU A 105 1.35 -10.39 11.11
C GLU A 105 1.54 -8.88 11.30
N ILE A 106 1.84 -8.50 12.53
CA ILE A 106 2.12 -7.11 12.90
C ILE A 106 3.65 -6.95 12.91
N PHE A 107 4.18 -5.97 12.18
CA PHE A 107 5.55 -5.56 12.39
C PHE A 107 5.64 -4.49 13.50
N ASN A 108 6.85 -4.24 14.00
CA ASN A 108 7.04 -3.24 15.06
C ASN A 108 6.83 -1.81 14.54
N TRP A 109 5.63 -1.29 14.69
CA TRP A 109 5.25 0.06 14.21
C TRP A 109 6.03 1.20 14.86
N ASN A 110 6.76 0.97 15.98
CA ASN A 110 7.66 1.96 16.56
C ASN A 110 8.79 2.37 15.60
N ILE A 111 9.08 1.54 14.60
CA ILE A 111 10.03 1.85 13.54
C ILE A 111 9.63 3.13 12.80
N ILE A 112 8.33 3.38 12.63
CA ILE A 112 7.80 4.53 11.90
C ILE A 112 7.93 5.81 12.70
N LYS A 113 7.83 5.74 14.03
CA LYS A 113 7.74 6.90 14.95
C LYS A 113 8.78 8.00 14.71
N ASN A 114 10.00 7.60 14.35
CA ASN A 114 11.14 8.52 14.17
C ASN A 114 11.71 8.50 12.74
N SER A 115 10.96 7.95 11.79
CA SER A 115 11.45 7.74 10.44
C SER A 115 10.31 7.73 9.42
N GLU A 116 9.30 8.57 9.61
CA GLU A 116 8.18 8.68 8.67
C GLU A 116 8.67 8.95 7.25
N PRO A 117 8.05 8.30 6.24
CA PRO A 117 8.29 8.65 4.85
C PRO A 117 8.00 10.14 4.57
N SER A 118 8.82 10.75 3.71
CA SER A 118 8.63 12.13 3.25
C SER A 118 7.36 12.30 2.44
N LYS A 119 6.94 11.25 1.75
CA LYS A 119 5.74 11.19 0.92
C LYS A 119 4.50 10.73 1.70
N LYS A 120 3.35 10.78 1.03
CA LYS A 120 2.14 10.10 1.51
C LYS A 120 2.42 8.62 1.70
N TRP A 121 1.96 8.08 2.78
CA TRP A 121 2.11 6.67 3.07
C TRP A 121 0.86 6.06 3.70
N MET A 122 0.75 4.78 3.61
CA MET A 122 -0.30 3.95 4.17
C MET A 122 0.33 2.90 5.06
N LEU A 123 -0.40 2.42 6.05
CA LEU A 123 0.00 1.31 6.91
C LEU A 123 -0.91 0.11 6.64
N ALA A 124 -0.28 -1.05 6.47
CA ALA A 124 -0.91 -2.36 6.39
C ALA A 124 -0.21 -3.33 7.36
N GLY A 125 -0.59 -4.60 7.32
CA GLY A 125 0.00 -5.64 8.17
C GLY A 125 -0.62 -5.70 9.57
N GLY A 126 -1.50 -6.66 9.79
CA GLY A 126 -2.08 -6.99 11.09
C GLY A 126 -2.97 -5.94 11.75
N LEU A 127 -3.37 -4.89 11.05
CA LEU A 127 -4.28 -3.86 11.58
C LEU A 127 -5.67 -4.45 11.89
N ASN A 128 -6.14 -4.22 13.10
CA ASN A 128 -7.46 -4.63 13.58
C ASN A 128 -8.01 -3.61 14.59
N ILE A 129 -9.25 -3.84 15.06
CA ILE A 129 -9.93 -2.93 15.98
C ILE A 129 -9.22 -2.84 17.34
N ASP A 130 -8.51 -3.88 17.76
CA ASP A 130 -7.88 -3.95 19.08
C ASP A 130 -6.54 -3.21 19.12
N ASN A 131 -5.90 -3.01 17.96
CA ASN A 131 -4.58 -2.41 17.86
C ASN A 131 -4.55 -1.04 17.16
N ILE A 132 -5.62 -0.62 16.51
CA ILE A 132 -5.65 0.65 15.78
C ILE A 132 -5.49 1.86 16.70
N ASP A 133 -5.97 1.78 17.93
CA ASP A 133 -5.83 2.84 18.94
C ASP A 133 -4.37 3.16 19.29
N PHE A 134 -3.49 2.15 19.17
CA PHE A 134 -2.06 2.33 19.36
C PHE A 134 -1.47 3.35 18.37
N LEU A 135 -1.97 3.37 17.14
CA LEU A 135 -1.51 4.30 16.10
C LEU A 135 -2.01 5.72 16.32
N PHE A 136 -3.21 5.87 16.90
CA PHE A 136 -3.87 7.17 17.04
C PHE A 136 -3.72 7.80 18.41
N GLY A 137 -3.15 7.08 19.38
CA GLY A 137 -2.93 7.61 20.74
C GLY A 137 -4.20 7.92 21.52
N THR A 138 -5.26 7.16 21.30
CA THR A 138 -6.58 7.43 21.88
C THR A 138 -6.80 6.80 23.27
N LYS A 139 -5.90 5.90 23.72
CA LYS A 139 -5.94 5.32 25.07
C LYS A 139 -4.95 6.01 26.01
N GLU A 140 -5.43 6.56 27.11
CA GLU A 140 -4.68 7.37 28.08
C GLU A 140 -3.43 6.70 28.69
N ASN A 141 -3.28 5.37 28.59
CA ASN A 141 -2.19 4.59 29.17
C ASN A 141 -1.34 3.83 28.15
N SER A 142 -1.58 3.97 26.86
CA SER A 142 -0.72 3.37 25.86
C SER A 142 0.46 4.31 25.59
N LYS A 143 1.68 3.78 25.55
CA LYS A 143 2.82 4.46 24.90
C LYS A 143 2.50 4.56 23.41
N SER A 144 1.51 5.40 23.09
CA SER A 144 0.91 5.50 21.77
C SER A 144 1.93 6.00 20.77
N LEU A 145 1.88 5.44 19.58
CA LEU A 145 2.53 5.98 18.43
C LEU A 145 1.79 7.27 18.04
N THR A 146 2.17 8.41 18.64
CA THR A 146 1.67 9.68 18.16
C THR A 146 2.32 9.95 16.81
N ILE A 147 1.61 9.67 15.74
CA ILE A 147 2.07 9.99 14.39
C ILE A 147 1.72 11.46 14.13
N PRO A 148 2.71 12.35 14.07
CA PRO A 148 2.47 13.73 13.66
C PRO A 148 1.92 13.69 12.24
N ASN A 149 0.92 14.54 11.97
CA ASN A 149 0.37 14.67 10.62
C ASN A 149 -0.53 13.51 10.13
N ARG A 150 -1.57 13.18 10.94
CA ARG A 150 -2.62 12.16 10.65
C ARG A 150 -3.25 12.25 9.24
N LYS A 151 -3.17 13.39 8.57
CA LYS A 151 -3.70 13.58 7.20
C LYS A 151 -2.94 12.77 6.13
N LYS A 152 -1.79 12.21 6.46
CA LYS A 152 -0.96 11.40 5.53
C LYS A 152 -1.19 9.91 5.64
N ILE A 153 -1.93 9.43 6.66
CA ILE A 153 -2.14 8.00 6.89
C ILE A 153 -3.50 7.60 6.33
N LEU A 154 -3.48 6.59 5.50
CA LEU A 154 -4.66 5.87 5.04
C LEU A 154 -4.52 4.42 5.45
N CYS A 155 -5.49 3.89 6.20
CA CYS A 155 -5.52 2.48 6.58
C CYS A 155 -6.47 1.74 5.66
N PHE A 156 -5.99 0.65 5.06
CA PHE A 156 -6.83 -0.22 4.24
C PHE A 156 -6.74 -1.65 4.71
N LYS A 157 -7.89 -2.33 4.72
CA LYS A 157 -7.97 -3.78 4.88
C LYS A 157 -8.26 -4.37 3.51
N TYR A 158 -7.31 -5.15 3.00
CA TYR A 158 -7.49 -5.88 1.75
C TYR A 158 -7.93 -7.30 2.04
N PHE A 159 -8.94 -7.76 1.30
CA PHE A 159 -9.22 -9.18 1.16
C PHE A 159 -8.76 -9.59 -0.24
N TRP A 160 -7.70 -10.37 -0.31
CA TRP A 160 -7.32 -11.08 -1.53
C TRP A 160 -7.64 -12.56 -1.34
N ARG A 161 -8.44 -13.12 -2.24
CA ARG A 161 -8.55 -14.57 -2.42
C ARG A 161 -7.96 -14.91 -3.78
N LYS A 162 -7.05 -15.89 -3.79
CA LYS A 162 -6.61 -16.55 -5.02
C LYS A 162 -7.79 -17.14 -5.76
#